data_9e5d4adb142ec220430ba889738019ea
#
_entry.id   9e5d4adb142ec220430ba889738019ea
#
_cell.length_a   1.000
_cell.length_b   1.000
_cell.length_c   1.000
_cell.angle_alpha   90.00
_cell.angle_beta   90.00
_cell.angle_gamma   90.00
#
_symmetry.space_group_name_H-M   'P 1'
#
loop_
_entity.id
_entity.type
_entity.pdbx_description
1 polymer ?
#
loop_
_entity_poly.entity_id
_entity_poly.type
_entity_poly.pdbx_seq_one_letter_code
_entity_poly.pdbx_strand_id
1 'polypeptide(L)'
;MILIADSGSTKTDWAAVADDGSLLKTIRTVGLNPFQVTEDMITEEAAKVASELASPASVTIHFYGAGCTPEKQPVVARALRRAFKNVVFCEVASDMLGAARAVCGSQPGICCILGTGSNSCAYDGDKIVKNVPPLGFILGDEGSGAVMGKHLVADVLKSQLPKPICDRFFDKYHLTQADIIERVYRQPKPNTFLASFMPFIQQYIGEKEIRNLVKESFREFLRRNVMQYDGWQTLPIGFVGSIAKIYRDILEEVAAEEGMHIGDIVQAPLEALVRQVG
;
A
#
# COMPACT_ATOMS: atom_id res chain seq x y z
N MET A 1 27.26 -2.57 0.12
CA MET A 1 25.97 -3.07 -0.40
C MET A 1 24.82 -2.43 0.36
N ILE A 2 23.80 -1.97 -0.33
CA ILE A 2 22.57 -1.40 0.25
C ILE A 2 21.47 -2.46 0.13
N LEU A 3 20.71 -2.69 1.20
CA LEU A 3 19.55 -3.57 1.25
C LEU A 3 18.32 -2.73 1.55
N ILE A 4 17.34 -2.77 0.66
CA ILE A 4 16.07 -2.05 0.81
C ILE A 4 14.96 -3.08 0.98
N ALA A 5 14.08 -2.87 1.94
CA ALA A 5 12.92 -3.72 2.18
C ALA A 5 11.63 -2.92 2.20
N ASP A 6 10.62 -3.41 1.48
CA ASP A 6 9.22 -2.98 1.55
C ASP A 6 8.39 -4.11 2.16
N SER A 7 7.90 -3.91 3.38
CA SER A 7 7.28 -4.96 4.19
C SER A 7 5.83 -4.64 4.55
N GLY A 8 4.92 -5.39 3.95
CA GLY A 8 3.52 -5.43 4.38
C GLY A 8 3.25 -6.48 5.45
N SER A 9 1.97 -6.70 5.75
CA SER A 9 1.52 -7.76 6.66
C SER A 9 1.53 -9.16 6.03
N THR A 10 1.62 -9.26 4.70
CA THR A 10 1.53 -10.55 3.98
C THR A 10 2.88 -10.97 3.39
N LYS A 11 3.62 -10.02 2.85
CA LYS A 11 4.90 -10.25 2.17
C LYS A 11 5.87 -9.11 2.48
N THR A 12 7.16 -9.41 2.32
CA THR A 12 8.26 -8.44 2.28
C THR A 12 9.02 -8.64 0.99
N ASP A 13 9.15 -7.60 0.20
CA ASP A 13 9.98 -7.55 -0.99
C ASP A 13 11.31 -6.87 -0.64
N TRP A 14 12.43 -7.52 -0.94
CA TRP A 14 13.79 -7.07 -0.65
C TRP A 14 14.53 -6.79 -1.95
N ALA A 15 15.32 -5.73 -1.99
CA ALA A 15 16.26 -5.42 -3.06
C ALA A 15 17.66 -5.25 -2.51
N ALA A 16 18.61 -6.04 -2.99
CA ALA A 16 20.04 -5.85 -2.75
C ALA A 16 20.61 -5.01 -3.89
N VAL A 17 21.28 -3.91 -3.54
CA VAL A 17 21.83 -2.93 -4.48
C VAL A 17 23.33 -2.80 -4.22
N ALA A 18 24.12 -2.79 -5.27
CA ALA A 18 25.56 -2.57 -5.18
C ALA A 18 25.88 -1.10 -4.84
N ASP A 19 27.12 -0.82 -4.49
CA ASP A 19 27.56 0.54 -4.13
C ASP A 19 27.58 1.50 -5.36
N ASP A 20 27.50 0.96 -6.58
CA ASP A 20 27.35 1.70 -7.85
C ASP A 20 25.88 1.93 -8.23
N GLY A 21 24.91 1.55 -7.39
CA GLY A 21 23.49 1.69 -7.65
C GLY A 21 22.87 0.55 -8.47
N SER A 22 23.63 -0.43 -8.94
CA SER A 22 23.10 -1.54 -9.71
C SER A 22 22.32 -2.53 -8.84
N LEU A 23 21.13 -2.96 -9.31
CA LEU A 23 20.33 -3.96 -8.65
C LEU A 23 20.99 -5.35 -8.78
N LEU A 24 21.40 -5.92 -7.67
CA LEU A 24 22.04 -7.24 -7.60
C LEU A 24 21.03 -8.39 -7.56
N LYS A 25 20.02 -8.26 -6.70
CA LYS A 25 19.03 -9.32 -6.47
C LYS A 25 17.76 -8.76 -5.85
N THR A 26 16.63 -9.38 -6.18
CA THR A 26 15.38 -9.22 -5.43
C THR A 26 15.02 -10.54 -4.74
N ILE A 27 14.54 -10.46 -3.52
CA ILE A 27 14.14 -11.62 -2.70
C ILE A 27 12.77 -11.32 -2.11
N ARG A 28 11.95 -12.34 -1.94
CA ARG A 28 10.64 -12.22 -1.29
C ARG A 28 10.54 -13.15 -0.10
N THR A 29 10.06 -12.60 1.03
CA THR A 29 9.76 -13.35 2.25
C THR A 29 8.31 -13.09 2.70
N VAL A 30 7.90 -13.72 3.79
CA VAL A 30 6.63 -13.40 4.46
C VAL A 30 6.64 -11.97 4.99
N GLY A 31 5.44 -11.44 5.30
CA GLY A 31 5.30 -10.10 5.90
C GLY A 31 5.89 -10.04 7.31
N LEU A 32 6.59 -8.94 7.59
CA LEU A 32 7.32 -8.74 8.84
C LEU A 32 6.70 -7.61 9.69
N ASN A 33 5.37 -7.52 9.72
CA ASN A 33 4.67 -6.56 10.56
C ASN A 33 4.86 -6.91 12.05
N PRO A 34 5.54 -6.06 12.86
CA PRO A 34 5.92 -6.37 14.25
C PRO A 34 4.74 -6.43 15.23
N PHE A 35 3.51 -6.16 14.80
CA PHE A 35 2.30 -6.47 15.56
C PHE A 35 1.77 -7.89 15.31
N GLN A 36 2.25 -8.56 14.27
CA GLN A 36 1.76 -9.89 13.85
C GLN A 36 2.82 -10.98 14.00
N VAL A 37 4.11 -10.62 14.02
CA VAL A 37 5.23 -11.55 14.13
C VAL A 37 6.16 -11.16 15.27
N THR A 38 6.88 -12.13 15.83
CA THR A 38 7.85 -11.92 16.91
C THR A 38 9.20 -11.44 16.38
N GLU A 39 10.05 -10.89 17.28
CA GLU A 39 11.44 -10.51 16.93
C GLU A 39 12.24 -11.70 16.37
N ASP A 40 12.05 -12.89 16.93
CA ASP A 40 12.74 -14.11 16.46
C ASP A 40 12.29 -14.51 15.06
N MET A 41 10.99 -14.47 14.76
CA MET A 41 10.49 -14.71 13.39
C MET A 41 11.06 -13.70 12.38
N ILE A 42 11.16 -12.41 12.76
CA ILE A 42 11.80 -11.40 11.90
C ILE A 42 13.27 -11.75 11.66
N THR A 43 13.99 -12.18 12.72
CA THR A 43 15.40 -12.58 12.61
C THR A 43 15.57 -13.79 11.70
N GLU A 44 14.73 -14.82 11.83
CA GLU A 44 14.77 -16.03 10.99
C GLU A 44 14.51 -15.73 9.51
N GLU A 45 13.49 -14.93 9.21
CA GLU A 45 13.18 -14.56 7.83
C GLU A 45 14.28 -13.66 7.22
N ALA A 46 14.81 -12.71 7.97
CA ALA A 46 15.92 -11.88 7.54
C ALA A 46 17.22 -12.68 7.35
N ALA A 47 17.45 -13.74 8.15
CA ALA A 47 18.58 -14.63 7.99
C ALA A 47 18.51 -15.45 6.69
N LYS A 48 17.30 -15.82 6.22
CA LYS A 48 17.12 -16.44 4.89
C LYS A 48 17.62 -15.50 3.80
N VAL A 49 17.23 -14.22 3.88
CA VAL A 49 17.70 -13.19 2.94
C VAL A 49 19.23 -13.05 3.00
N ALA A 50 19.79 -12.98 4.22
CA ALA A 50 21.24 -12.88 4.39
C ALA A 50 22.00 -14.08 3.80
N SER A 51 21.44 -15.30 3.89
CA SER A 51 22.03 -16.50 3.31
C SER A 51 22.02 -16.53 1.79
N GLU A 52 21.07 -15.84 1.16
CA GLU A 52 20.96 -15.72 -0.30
C GLU A 52 21.90 -14.65 -0.89
N LEU A 53 22.46 -13.80 -0.07
CA LEU A 53 23.38 -12.74 -0.45
C LEU A 53 24.81 -13.20 -0.17
N ALA A 54 25.73 -13.03 -1.14
CA ALA A 54 27.15 -13.25 -0.91
C ALA A 54 27.58 -12.33 0.24
N SER A 55 28.25 -12.87 1.28
CA SER A 55 28.63 -12.14 2.49
C SER A 55 29.34 -10.81 2.17
N PRO A 56 28.64 -9.66 2.17
CA PRO A 56 29.22 -8.38 1.79
C PRO A 56 30.14 -7.87 2.92
N ALA A 57 31.13 -7.06 2.55
CA ALA A 57 32.05 -6.45 3.50
C ALA A 57 31.31 -5.51 4.46
N SER A 58 30.28 -4.83 3.98
CA SER A 58 29.39 -3.95 4.77
C SER A 58 27.97 -3.96 4.22
N VAL A 59 26.98 -3.78 5.10
CA VAL A 59 25.57 -3.71 4.75
C VAL A 59 24.92 -2.46 5.33
N THR A 60 24.31 -1.67 4.47
CA THR A 60 23.39 -0.59 4.85
C THR A 60 21.96 -1.10 4.64
N ILE A 61 21.09 -1.02 5.65
CA ILE A 61 19.72 -1.53 5.57
C ILE A 61 18.73 -0.37 5.70
N HIS A 62 17.83 -0.26 4.71
CA HIS A 62 16.64 0.59 4.76
C HIS A 62 15.40 -0.31 4.76
N PHE A 63 14.74 -0.40 5.89
CA PHE A 63 13.55 -1.24 6.07
C PHE A 63 12.32 -0.35 6.28
N TYR A 64 11.37 -0.44 5.35
CA TYR A 64 10.09 0.26 5.41
C TYR A 64 8.98 -0.77 5.65
N GLY A 65 8.28 -0.67 6.79
CA GLY A 65 7.34 -1.71 7.16
C GLY A 65 6.02 -1.22 7.73
N ALA A 66 4.93 -1.88 7.31
CA ALA A 66 3.66 -1.76 7.98
C ALA A 66 3.79 -2.13 9.46
N GLY A 67 3.24 -1.31 10.34
CA GLY A 67 3.35 -1.51 11.79
C GLY A 67 4.70 -1.10 12.41
N CYS A 68 5.66 -0.58 11.65
CA CYS A 68 6.90 -0.04 12.18
C CYS A 68 6.69 1.34 12.82
N THR A 69 5.89 1.38 13.90
CA THR A 69 5.74 2.59 14.73
C THR A 69 7.04 2.91 15.48
N PRO A 70 7.21 4.14 16.02
CA PRO A 70 8.41 4.49 16.78
C PRO A 70 8.77 3.48 17.89
N GLU A 71 7.75 2.89 18.55
CA GLU A 71 7.93 1.89 19.60
C GLU A 71 8.37 0.53 19.06
N LYS A 72 8.02 0.19 17.82
CA LYS A 72 8.32 -1.10 17.17
C LYS A 72 9.59 -1.08 16.33
N GLN A 73 10.01 0.08 15.84
CA GLN A 73 11.27 0.21 15.06
C GLN A 73 12.49 -0.41 15.73
N PRO A 74 12.73 -0.20 17.05
CA PRO A 74 13.89 -0.82 17.71
C PRO A 74 13.86 -2.36 17.71
N VAL A 75 12.68 -2.97 17.78
CA VAL A 75 12.50 -4.43 17.75
C VAL A 75 12.95 -4.98 16.39
N VAL A 76 12.45 -4.36 15.31
CA VAL A 76 12.79 -4.76 13.93
C VAL A 76 14.29 -4.51 13.67
N ALA A 77 14.83 -3.37 14.09
CA ALA A 77 16.24 -3.06 13.92
C ALA A 77 17.18 -4.06 14.63
N ARG A 78 16.83 -4.50 15.86
CA ARG A 78 17.61 -5.55 16.55
C ARG A 78 17.55 -6.88 15.79
N ALA A 79 16.37 -7.28 15.34
CA ALA A 79 16.21 -8.52 14.58
C ALA A 79 17.05 -8.51 13.29
N LEU A 80 17.05 -7.41 12.54
CA LEU A 80 17.86 -7.24 11.33
C LEU A 80 19.36 -7.29 11.65
N ARG A 81 19.81 -6.61 12.70
CA ARG A 81 21.23 -6.64 13.12
C ARG A 81 21.67 -8.02 13.61
N ARG A 82 20.76 -8.85 14.13
CA ARG A 82 21.06 -10.26 14.49
C ARG A 82 21.20 -11.14 13.26
N ALA A 83 20.40 -10.88 12.21
CA ALA A 83 20.36 -11.69 11.00
C ALA A 83 21.52 -11.39 10.05
N PHE A 84 21.89 -10.12 9.90
CA PHE A 84 22.94 -9.69 8.98
C PHE A 84 24.25 -9.39 9.72
N LYS A 85 25.37 -9.89 9.16
CA LYS A 85 26.71 -9.53 9.61
C LYS A 85 27.13 -8.18 9.00
N ASN A 86 28.03 -7.46 9.71
CA ASN A 86 28.66 -6.22 9.21
C ASN A 86 27.64 -5.11 8.85
N VAL A 87 26.55 -4.98 9.60
CA VAL A 87 25.58 -3.90 9.43
C VAL A 87 26.17 -2.58 9.91
N VAL A 88 26.52 -1.71 8.99
CA VAL A 88 27.10 -0.37 9.28
C VAL A 88 26.03 0.66 9.55
N PHE A 89 24.86 0.53 8.88
CA PHE A 89 23.71 1.39 9.09
C PHE A 89 22.42 0.57 8.99
N CYS A 90 21.43 0.89 9.81
CA CYS A 90 20.12 0.25 9.77
C CYS A 90 19.05 1.28 10.15
N GLU A 91 18.30 1.70 9.15
CA GLU A 91 17.09 2.49 9.31
C GLU A 91 15.87 1.55 9.25
N VAL A 92 14.97 1.72 10.21
CA VAL A 92 13.62 1.10 10.17
C VAL A 92 12.60 2.20 10.26
N ALA A 93 11.70 2.26 9.31
CA ALA A 93 10.67 3.28 9.23
C ALA A 93 9.31 2.66 8.82
N SER A 94 8.25 3.49 8.86
CA SER A 94 6.94 3.07 8.41
C SER A 94 6.90 2.84 6.89
N ASP A 95 6.02 1.96 6.43
CA ASP A 95 5.69 1.78 5.01
C ASP A 95 5.26 3.11 4.35
N MET A 96 4.56 3.97 5.09
CA MET A 96 4.17 5.30 4.63
C MET A 96 5.37 6.19 4.30
N LEU A 97 6.46 6.15 5.10
CA LEU A 97 7.68 6.90 4.78
C LEU A 97 8.38 6.32 3.55
N GLY A 98 8.43 5.00 3.42
CA GLY A 98 8.94 4.35 2.21
C GLY A 98 8.15 4.74 0.96
N ALA A 99 6.82 4.76 1.06
CA ALA A 99 5.96 5.23 -0.02
C ALA A 99 6.19 6.70 -0.36
N ALA A 100 6.32 7.59 0.64
CA ALA A 100 6.58 9.01 0.43
C ALA A 100 7.91 9.24 -0.28
N ARG A 101 8.99 8.60 0.17
CA ARG A 101 10.29 8.65 -0.50
C ARG A 101 10.19 8.13 -1.93
N ALA A 102 9.47 7.04 -2.18
CA ALA A 102 9.33 6.45 -3.50
C ALA A 102 8.69 7.39 -4.54
N VAL A 103 7.69 8.20 -4.15
CA VAL A 103 6.93 9.06 -5.10
C VAL A 103 7.27 10.54 -5.01
N CYS A 104 7.89 11.01 -3.93
CA CYS A 104 8.28 12.41 -3.77
C CYS A 104 9.80 12.60 -3.82
N GLY A 105 10.61 11.55 -3.66
CA GLY A 105 12.06 11.67 -3.56
C GLY A 105 12.48 12.52 -2.37
N SER A 106 13.27 13.56 -2.62
CA SER A 106 13.69 14.57 -1.65
C SER A 106 12.88 15.88 -1.74
N GLN A 107 11.74 15.87 -2.44
CA GLN A 107 10.90 17.06 -2.61
C GLN A 107 9.66 17.00 -1.73
N PRO A 108 9.18 18.15 -1.23
CA PRO A 108 7.90 18.20 -0.56
C PRO A 108 6.75 17.72 -1.45
N GLY A 109 5.80 16.99 -0.87
CA GLY A 109 4.64 16.47 -1.61
C GLY A 109 3.61 15.81 -0.68
N ILE A 110 2.54 15.34 -1.27
CA ILE A 110 1.54 14.51 -0.60
C ILE A 110 1.68 13.09 -1.15
N CYS A 111 1.88 12.12 -0.25
CA CYS A 111 1.94 10.72 -0.63
C CYS A 111 0.69 9.99 -0.19
N CYS A 112 0.15 9.15 -1.07
CA CYS A 112 -1.05 8.35 -0.87
C CYS A 112 -0.77 6.87 -1.16
N ILE A 113 -1.26 5.99 -0.30
CA ILE A 113 -1.27 4.53 -0.53
C ILE A 113 -2.70 4.12 -0.84
N LEU A 114 -2.92 3.45 -1.99
CA LEU A 114 -4.21 2.89 -2.38
C LEU A 114 -4.04 1.41 -2.75
N GLY A 115 -4.35 0.55 -1.79
CA GLY A 115 -4.28 -0.91 -1.88
C GLY A 115 -5.54 -1.58 -1.32
N THR A 116 -5.39 -2.63 -0.52
CA THR A 116 -6.51 -3.23 0.24
C THR A 116 -7.15 -2.22 1.18
N GLY A 117 -6.35 -1.44 1.91
CA GLY A 117 -6.72 -0.24 2.63
C GLY A 117 -6.17 1.00 1.93
N SER A 118 -6.33 2.18 2.55
CA SER A 118 -5.74 3.43 2.07
C SER A 118 -5.04 4.18 3.20
N ASN A 119 -4.10 5.04 2.85
CA ASN A 119 -3.44 5.95 3.78
C ASN A 119 -2.90 7.17 3.01
N SER A 120 -2.55 8.24 3.71
CA SER A 120 -1.96 9.43 3.09
C SER A 120 -1.08 10.18 4.08
N CYS A 121 -0.14 10.98 3.60
CA CYS A 121 0.64 11.89 4.42
C CYS A 121 1.10 13.12 3.65
N ALA A 122 1.34 14.21 4.37
CA ALA A 122 2.17 15.32 3.89
C ALA A 122 3.63 15.02 4.25
N TYR A 123 4.51 15.21 3.29
CA TYR A 123 5.94 14.93 3.34
C TYR A 123 6.72 16.20 3.00
N ASP A 124 7.77 16.54 3.78
CA ASP A 124 8.54 17.77 3.58
C ASP A 124 9.82 17.60 2.75
N GLY A 125 10.06 16.39 2.23
CA GLY A 125 11.28 16.02 1.52
C GLY A 125 12.24 15.17 2.34
N ASP A 126 11.99 15.03 3.66
CA ASP A 126 12.80 14.24 4.59
C ASP A 126 11.93 13.33 5.47
N LYS A 127 10.86 13.89 6.05
CA LYS A 127 9.97 13.20 7.01
C LYS A 127 8.49 13.49 6.76
N ILE A 128 7.65 12.63 7.33
CA ILE A 128 6.21 12.86 7.38
C ILE A 128 5.92 13.97 8.40
N VAL A 129 5.27 15.04 7.95
CA VAL A 129 4.90 16.19 8.79
C VAL A 129 3.45 16.15 9.26
N LYS A 130 2.57 15.47 8.52
CA LYS A 130 1.16 15.29 8.89
C LYS A 130 0.63 14.00 8.29
N ASN A 131 -0.22 13.29 9.02
CA ASN A 131 -0.94 12.12 8.53
C ASN A 131 -2.41 12.25 8.92
N VAL A 132 -3.31 12.15 7.94
CA VAL A 132 -4.73 11.99 8.18
C VAL A 132 -4.98 10.53 8.50
N PRO A 133 -5.55 10.18 9.67
CA PRO A 133 -5.68 8.78 10.08
C PRO A 133 -6.60 8.00 9.12
N PRO A 134 -6.16 6.83 8.62
CA PRO A 134 -6.93 6.04 7.65
C PRO A 134 -8.18 5.38 8.23
N LEU A 135 -8.22 5.10 9.53
CA LEU A 135 -9.32 4.60 10.36
C LEU A 135 -9.87 3.21 9.97
N GLY A 136 -9.31 2.54 8.95
CA GLY A 136 -9.76 1.25 8.46
C GLY A 136 -11.08 1.30 7.67
N PHE A 137 -11.45 0.20 7.02
CA PHE A 137 -12.52 0.12 6.01
C PHE A 137 -13.95 0.38 6.54
N ILE A 138 -14.15 0.41 7.85
CA ILE A 138 -15.45 0.72 8.46
C ILE A 138 -15.64 2.23 8.58
N LEU A 139 -14.63 2.95 9.09
CA LEU A 139 -14.69 4.38 9.40
C LEU A 139 -13.94 5.27 8.40
N GLY A 140 -13.14 4.67 7.52
CA GLY A 140 -12.28 5.35 6.58
C GLY A 140 -11.87 4.41 5.44
N ASP A 141 -10.56 4.39 5.11
CA ASP A 141 -9.97 3.67 3.98
C ASP A 141 -10.63 4.02 2.62
N GLU A 142 -11.18 5.24 2.47
CA GLU A 142 -11.77 5.70 1.22
C GLU A 142 -10.79 5.48 0.06
N GLY A 143 -11.29 5.21 -1.12
CA GLY A 143 -10.45 4.93 -2.30
C GLY A 143 -9.74 3.58 -2.31
N SER A 144 -9.87 2.77 -1.25
CA SER A 144 -9.26 1.45 -1.17
C SER A 144 -10.09 0.36 -1.83
N GLY A 145 -9.43 -0.78 -2.12
CA GLY A 145 -10.11 -1.95 -2.66
C GLY A 145 -11.15 -2.53 -1.70
N ALA A 146 -10.94 -2.44 -0.38
CA ALA A 146 -11.92 -2.90 0.60
C ALA A 146 -13.19 -2.04 0.60
N VAL A 147 -13.05 -0.73 0.50
CA VAL A 147 -14.18 0.20 0.46
C VAL A 147 -14.93 0.09 -0.88
N MET A 148 -14.22 0.04 -2.01
CA MET A 148 -14.85 -0.20 -3.31
C MET A 148 -15.60 -1.54 -3.36
N GLY A 149 -14.98 -2.60 -2.81
CA GLY A 149 -15.63 -3.92 -2.70
C GLY A 149 -16.85 -3.90 -1.77
N LYS A 150 -16.80 -3.13 -0.66
CA LYS A 150 -17.94 -2.91 0.23
C LYS A 150 -19.12 -2.25 -0.49
N HIS A 151 -18.85 -1.19 -1.27
CA HIS A 151 -19.87 -0.52 -2.06
C HIS A 151 -20.45 -1.45 -3.14
N LEU A 152 -19.59 -2.14 -3.91
CA LEU A 152 -20.05 -3.11 -4.91
C LEU A 152 -21.00 -4.15 -4.30
N VAL A 153 -20.59 -4.78 -3.19
CA VAL A 153 -21.40 -5.82 -2.54
C VAL A 153 -22.72 -5.26 -2.03
N ALA A 154 -22.71 -4.09 -1.43
CA ALA A 154 -23.92 -3.43 -0.94
C ALA A 154 -24.90 -3.14 -2.10
N ASP A 155 -24.40 -2.64 -3.22
CA ASP A 155 -25.18 -2.28 -4.39
C ASP A 155 -25.75 -3.53 -5.10
N VAL A 156 -24.95 -4.60 -5.19
CA VAL A 156 -25.41 -5.90 -5.72
C VAL A 156 -26.53 -6.47 -4.85
N LEU A 157 -26.33 -6.55 -3.53
CA LEU A 157 -27.31 -7.14 -2.61
C LEU A 157 -28.62 -6.34 -2.52
N LYS A 158 -28.56 -5.04 -2.76
CA LYS A 158 -29.72 -4.14 -2.77
C LYS A 158 -30.30 -3.90 -4.15
N SER A 159 -29.80 -4.59 -5.19
CA SER A 159 -30.23 -4.42 -6.59
C SER A 159 -30.16 -2.96 -7.07
N GLN A 160 -29.12 -2.24 -6.64
CA GLN A 160 -28.85 -0.86 -7.07
C GLN A 160 -28.08 -0.81 -8.40
N LEU A 161 -27.46 -1.92 -8.80
CA LEU A 161 -26.82 -2.10 -10.10
C LEU A 161 -27.79 -2.72 -11.12
N PRO A 162 -27.54 -2.53 -12.44
CA PRO A 162 -28.32 -3.21 -13.47
C PRO A 162 -28.35 -4.73 -13.25
N LYS A 163 -29.53 -5.32 -13.44
CA LYS A 163 -29.74 -6.76 -13.22
C LYS A 163 -28.68 -7.65 -13.87
N PRO A 164 -28.24 -7.42 -15.14
CA PRO A 164 -27.19 -8.25 -15.74
C PRO A 164 -25.86 -8.22 -14.98
N ILE A 165 -25.51 -7.10 -14.32
CA ILE A 165 -24.27 -6.99 -13.50
C ILE A 165 -24.44 -7.80 -12.22
N CYS A 166 -25.60 -7.69 -11.56
CA CYS A 166 -25.89 -8.47 -10.35
C CYS A 166 -25.87 -9.99 -10.65
N ASP A 167 -26.51 -10.42 -11.73
CA ASP A 167 -26.53 -11.82 -12.13
C ASP A 167 -25.09 -12.34 -12.37
N ARG A 168 -24.27 -11.61 -13.12
CA ARG A 168 -22.85 -11.96 -13.36
C ARG A 168 -22.01 -12.03 -12.09
N PHE A 169 -22.31 -11.18 -11.09
CA PHE A 169 -21.64 -11.23 -9.80
C PHE A 169 -21.92 -12.56 -9.08
N PHE A 170 -23.19 -12.93 -8.97
CA PHE A 170 -23.57 -14.19 -8.32
C PHE A 170 -23.09 -15.41 -9.10
N ASP A 171 -23.16 -15.39 -10.43
CA ASP A 171 -22.63 -16.47 -11.30
C ASP A 171 -21.12 -16.65 -11.14
N LYS A 172 -20.36 -15.56 -10.96
CA LYS A 172 -18.89 -15.62 -10.82
C LYS A 172 -18.44 -16.12 -9.46
N TYR A 173 -19.11 -15.67 -8.40
CA TYR A 173 -18.62 -15.93 -7.04
C TYR A 173 -19.37 -17.06 -6.32
N HIS A 174 -20.52 -17.47 -6.81
CA HIS A 174 -21.36 -18.52 -6.22
C HIS A 174 -21.65 -18.28 -4.72
N LEU A 175 -21.78 -17.01 -4.31
CA LEU A 175 -22.04 -16.59 -2.95
C LEU A 175 -23.52 -16.22 -2.78
N THR A 176 -24.11 -16.65 -1.67
CA THR A 176 -25.41 -16.14 -1.22
C THR A 176 -25.24 -14.88 -0.37
N GLN A 177 -26.33 -14.14 -0.15
CA GLN A 177 -26.34 -13.04 0.80
C GLN A 177 -25.89 -13.50 2.21
N ALA A 178 -26.29 -14.67 2.64
CA ALA A 178 -25.90 -15.23 3.96
C ALA A 178 -24.38 -15.47 4.04
N ASP A 179 -23.77 -16.02 2.97
CA ASP A 179 -22.32 -16.24 2.91
C ASP A 179 -21.55 -14.94 3.01
N ILE A 180 -22.00 -13.90 2.32
CA ILE A 180 -21.37 -12.58 2.34
C ILE A 180 -21.47 -11.96 3.74
N ILE A 181 -22.64 -12.00 4.37
CA ILE A 181 -22.86 -11.50 5.72
C ILE A 181 -21.96 -12.25 6.73
N GLU A 182 -21.90 -13.58 6.63
CA GLU A 182 -21.02 -14.40 7.48
C GLU A 182 -19.54 -13.98 7.30
N ARG A 183 -19.06 -13.81 6.04
CA ARG A 183 -17.69 -13.44 5.73
C ARG A 183 -17.32 -12.05 6.23
N VAL A 184 -18.25 -11.09 6.14
CA VAL A 184 -17.99 -9.70 6.53
C VAL A 184 -18.06 -9.50 8.05
N TYR A 185 -18.99 -10.16 8.75
CA TYR A 185 -19.27 -9.84 10.15
C TYR A 185 -18.73 -10.86 11.15
N ARG A 186 -18.39 -12.08 10.72
CA ARG A 186 -18.02 -13.17 11.65
C ARG A 186 -16.69 -13.84 11.32
N GLN A 187 -16.20 -13.68 10.09
CA GLN A 187 -14.93 -14.29 9.66
C GLN A 187 -13.75 -13.30 9.78
N PRO A 188 -12.51 -13.80 9.93
CA PRO A 188 -11.34 -12.93 9.98
C PRO A 188 -11.06 -12.26 8.64
N LYS A 189 -10.39 -11.10 8.67
CA LYS A 189 -9.93 -10.33 7.51
C LYS A 189 -11.05 -9.92 6.54
N PRO A 190 -12.16 -9.34 7.00
CA PRO A 190 -13.27 -8.91 6.14
C PRO A 190 -12.85 -7.88 5.09
N ASN A 191 -11.89 -7.01 5.40
CA ASN A 191 -11.31 -6.06 4.44
C ASN A 191 -10.65 -6.75 3.24
N THR A 192 -9.90 -7.83 3.48
CA THR A 192 -9.28 -8.63 2.41
C THR A 192 -10.34 -9.34 1.57
N PHE A 193 -11.39 -9.86 2.21
CA PHE A 193 -12.52 -10.46 1.50
C PHE A 193 -13.23 -9.44 0.62
N LEU A 194 -13.52 -8.24 1.12
CA LEU A 194 -14.16 -7.18 0.31
C LEU A 194 -13.24 -6.74 -0.84
N ALA A 195 -11.94 -6.56 -0.60
CA ALA A 195 -10.99 -6.22 -1.65
C ALA A 195 -10.83 -7.33 -2.71
N SER A 196 -11.18 -8.58 -2.41
CA SER A 196 -11.12 -9.68 -3.37
C SER A 196 -12.11 -9.54 -4.54
N PHE A 197 -13.06 -8.61 -4.46
CA PHE A 197 -13.99 -8.29 -5.55
C PHE A 197 -13.42 -7.28 -6.56
N MET A 198 -12.25 -6.71 -6.33
CA MET A 198 -11.62 -5.77 -7.29
C MET A 198 -11.43 -6.32 -8.70
N PRO A 199 -11.12 -7.62 -8.93
CA PRO A 199 -11.10 -8.19 -10.28
C PRO A 199 -12.45 -8.16 -11.00
N PHE A 200 -13.57 -8.16 -10.28
CA PHE A 200 -14.90 -7.96 -10.89
C PHE A 200 -15.09 -6.50 -11.31
N ILE A 201 -14.77 -5.55 -10.44
CA ILE A 201 -14.81 -4.12 -10.77
C ILE A 201 -13.95 -3.84 -12.00
N GLN A 202 -12.74 -4.38 -12.07
CA GLN A 202 -11.83 -4.20 -13.21
C GLN A 202 -12.43 -4.80 -14.50
N GLN A 203 -13.00 -5.98 -14.43
CA GLN A 203 -13.62 -6.66 -15.58
C GLN A 203 -14.79 -5.87 -16.18
N TYR A 204 -15.55 -5.18 -15.33
CA TYR A 204 -16.75 -4.44 -15.73
C TYR A 204 -16.59 -2.91 -15.63
N ILE A 205 -15.37 -2.41 -15.65
CA ILE A 205 -15.07 -0.97 -15.51
C ILE A 205 -15.64 -0.11 -16.64
N GLY A 206 -15.98 -0.73 -17.78
CA GLY A 206 -16.67 -0.07 -18.89
C GLY A 206 -18.16 0.21 -18.64
N GLU A 207 -18.77 -0.46 -17.66
CA GLU A 207 -20.15 -0.19 -17.27
C GLU A 207 -20.20 1.11 -16.44
N LYS A 208 -21.14 1.98 -16.77
CA LYS A 208 -21.25 3.33 -16.20
C LYS A 208 -21.33 3.32 -14.67
N GLU A 209 -22.13 2.42 -14.12
CA GLU A 209 -22.37 2.30 -12.67
C GLU A 209 -21.11 1.84 -11.94
N ILE A 210 -20.37 0.88 -12.49
CA ILE A 210 -19.11 0.40 -11.93
C ILE A 210 -18.04 1.49 -12.01
N ARG A 211 -17.92 2.19 -13.14
CA ARG A 211 -17.00 3.32 -13.28
C ARG A 211 -17.32 4.42 -12.27
N ASN A 212 -18.59 4.75 -12.09
CA ASN A 212 -19.03 5.76 -11.13
C ASN A 212 -18.70 5.36 -9.69
N LEU A 213 -18.87 4.09 -9.31
CA LEU A 213 -18.49 3.58 -7.99
C LEU A 213 -16.99 3.85 -7.71
N VAL A 214 -16.12 3.58 -8.70
CA VAL A 214 -14.68 3.85 -8.56
C VAL A 214 -14.40 5.35 -8.48
N LYS A 215 -15.03 6.17 -9.34
CA LYS A 215 -14.88 7.65 -9.33
C LYS A 215 -15.28 8.24 -7.98
N GLU A 216 -16.43 7.87 -7.45
CA GLU A 216 -16.91 8.39 -6.17
C GLU A 216 -16.01 7.97 -5.01
N SER A 217 -15.51 6.72 -5.02
CA SER A 217 -14.57 6.25 -4.00
C SER A 217 -13.25 7.04 -4.01
N PHE A 218 -12.72 7.37 -5.18
CA PHE A 218 -11.55 8.26 -5.28
C PHE A 218 -11.88 9.70 -4.88
N ARG A 219 -13.03 10.23 -5.27
CA ARG A 219 -13.46 11.58 -4.88
C ARG A 219 -13.56 11.72 -3.36
N GLU A 220 -14.16 10.73 -2.70
CA GLU A 220 -14.19 10.69 -1.23
C GLU A 220 -12.79 10.70 -0.63
N PHE A 221 -11.87 9.86 -1.14
CA PHE A 221 -10.50 9.82 -0.66
C PHE A 221 -9.81 11.19 -0.80
N LEU A 222 -9.88 11.80 -1.97
CA LEU A 222 -9.26 13.11 -2.22
C LEU A 222 -9.82 14.18 -1.29
N ARG A 223 -11.13 14.25 -1.13
CA ARG A 223 -11.79 15.26 -0.29
C ARG A 223 -11.56 15.06 1.20
N ARG A 224 -11.62 13.81 1.68
CA ARG A 224 -11.53 13.50 3.12
C ARG A 224 -10.11 13.39 3.62
N ASN A 225 -9.16 13.04 2.76
CA ASN A 225 -7.76 12.83 3.14
C ASN A 225 -6.85 13.91 2.52
N VAL A 226 -6.77 14.02 1.20
CA VAL A 226 -5.81 14.88 0.52
C VAL A 226 -6.07 16.34 0.77
N MET A 227 -7.32 16.80 0.71
CA MET A 227 -7.70 18.21 0.96
C MET A 227 -7.48 18.67 2.41
N GLN A 228 -7.13 17.76 3.33
CA GLN A 228 -6.82 18.09 4.71
C GLN A 228 -5.35 18.50 4.92
N TYR A 229 -4.51 18.43 3.87
CA TYR A 229 -3.12 18.86 3.90
C TYR A 229 -2.97 20.29 3.36
N ASP A 230 -2.17 21.11 4.04
CA ASP A 230 -1.84 22.43 3.55
C ASP A 230 -1.08 22.34 2.22
N GLY A 231 -1.42 23.20 1.27
CA GLY A 231 -0.79 23.24 -0.04
C GLY A 231 -1.22 22.13 -1.01
N TRP A 232 -2.29 21.40 -0.74
CA TRP A 232 -2.79 20.33 -1.63
C TRP A 232 -3.09 20.81 -3.08
N GLN A 233 -3.38 22.10 -3.27
CA GLN A 233 -3.63 22.68 -4.60
C GLN A 233 -2.36 22.81 -5.45
N THR A 234 -1.20 22.86 -4.82
CA THR A 234 0.08 23.17 -5.50
C THR A 234 1.13 22.08 -5.36
N LEU A 235 1.06 21.28 -4.29
CA LEU A 235 1.98 20.18 -4.08
C LEU A 235 1.66 19.01 -5.02
N PRO A 236 2.66 18.29 -5.56
CA PRO A 236 2.43 17.06 -6.29
C PRO A 236 1.87 15.99 -5.36
N ILE A 237 0.87 15.24 -5.83
CA ILE A 237 0.23 14.16 -5.10
C ILE A 237 0.67 12.84 -5.71
N GLY A 238 1.60 12.13 -5.06
CA GLY A 238 2.09 10.84 -5.51
C GLY A 238 1.27 9.68 -4.93
N PHE A 239 1.14 8.60 -5.71
CA PHE A 239 0.37 7.43 -5.31
C PHE A 239 1.18 6.14 -5.38
N VAL A 240 1.02 5.29 -4.37
CA VAL A 240 1.57 3.94 -4.30
C VAL A 240 0.42 2.95 -4.15
N GLY A 241 0.49 1.83 -4.87
CA GLY A 241 -0.43 0.72 -4.68
C GLY A 241 -1.13 0.26 -5.96
N SER A 242 -1.62 -0.98 -5.91
CA SER A 242 -2.25 -1.64 -7.05
C SER A 242 -3.54 -0.94 -7.50
N ILE A 243 -4.33 -0.40 -6.57
CA ILE A 243 -5.59 0.29 -6.89
C ILE A 243 -5.29 1.59 -7.65
N ALA A 244 -4.37 2.41 -7.18
CA ALA A 244 -3.96 3.63 -7.88
C ALA A 244 -3.41 3.31 -9.29
N LYS A 245 -2.60 2.24 -9.40
CA LYS A 245 -1.98 1.87 -10.68
C LYS A 245 -2.98 1.32 -11.70
N ILE A 246 -3.89 0.44 -11.27
CA ILE A 246 -4.89 -0.20 -12.15
C ILE A 246 -5.92 0.82 -12.65
N TYR A 247 -6.36 1.72 -11.79
CA TYR A 247 -7.39 2.72 -12.11
C TYR A 247 -6.80 4.12 -12.31
N ARG A 248 -5.56 4.19 -12.77
CA ARG A 248 -4.82 5.44 -12.97
C ARG A 248 -5.62 6.48 -13.73
N ASP A 249 -6.20 6.10 -14.87
CA ASP A 249 -6.93 7.02 -15.74
C ASP A 249 -8.16 7.64 -15.03
N ILE A 250 -8.85 6.85 -14.20
CA ILE A 250 -9.99 7.32 -13.42
C ILE A 250 -9.54 8.20 -12.27
N LEU A 251 -8.43 7.85 -11.62
CA LEU A 251 -7.85 8.65 -10.52
C LEU A 251 -7.39 10.02 -11.04
N GLU A 252 -6.69 10.06 -12.18
CA GLU A 252 -6.25 11.30 -12.83
C GLU A 252 -7.44 12.16 -13.28
N GLU A 253 -8.51 11.54 -13.83
CA GLU A 253 -9.74 12.23 -14.21
C GLU A 253 -10.39 12.90 -12.97
N VAL A 254 -10.57 12.15 -11.88
CA VAL A 254 -11.20 12.68 -10.66
C VAL A 254 -10.33 13.75 -10.01
N ALA A 255 -9.01 13.56 -9.98
CA ALA A 255 -8.09 14.56 -9.44
C ALA A 255 -8.13 15.88 -10.23
N ALA A 256 -8.22 15.79 -11.56
CA ALA A 256 -8.37 16.97 -12.42
C ALA A 256 -9.72 17.69 -12.18
N GLU A 257 -10.82 16.95 -11.99
CA GLU A 257 -12.13 17.50 -11.61
C GLU A 257 -12.08 18.23 -10.26
N GLU A 258 -11.24 17.76 -9.32
CA GLU A 258 -11.05 18.37 -7.99
C GLU A 258 -9.94 19.45 -7.97
N GLY A 259 -9.32 19.75 -9.12
CA GLY A 259 -8.28 20.78 -9.23
C GLY A 259 -6.93 20.38 -8.61
N MET A 260 -6.59 19.10 -8.61
CA MET A 260 -5.38 18.54 -8.01
C MET A 260 -4.32 18.20 -9.06
N HIS A 261 -3.05 18.27 -8.66
CA HIS A 261 -1.90 17.92 -9.47
C HIS A 261 -1.38 16.52 -9.09
N ILE A 262 -1.54 15.54 -10.00
CA ILE A 262 -1.02 14.19 -9.80
C ILE A 262 0.45 14.13 -10.16
N GLY A 263 1.25 13.63 -9.23
CA GLY A 263 2.66 13.27 -9.42
C GLY A 263 2.82 11.81 -9.89
N ASP A 264 3.82 11.14 -9.34
CA ASP A 264 4.11 9.75 -9.70
C ASP A 264 3.07 8.76 -9.17
N ILE A 265 2.71 7.77 -10.00
CA ILE A 265 1.88 6.62 -9.60
C ILE A 265 2.68 5.33 -9.81
N VAL A 266 3.02 4.65 -8.72
CA VAL A 266 3.77 3.40 -8.73
C VAL A 266 2.96 2.26 -8.09
N GLN A 267 3.16 1.04 -8.58
CA GLN A 267 2.45 -0.13 -8.04
C GLN A 267 2.99 -0.56 -6.67
N ALA A 268 4.31 -0.47 -6.49
CA ALA A 268 5.02 -0.80 -5.26
C ALA A 268 6.22 0.15 -5.11
N PRO A 269 6.63 0.49 -3.87
CA PRO A 269 7.66 1.50 -3.66
C PRO A 269 9.07 1.01 -3.98
N LEU A 270 9.34 -0.31 -3.92
CA LEU A 270 10.69 -0.87 -3.94
C LEU A 270 11.54 -0.45 -5.15
N GLU A 271 10.97 -0.54 -6.37
CA GLU A 271 11.71 -0.15 -7.59
C GLU A 271 12.05 1.35 -7.62
N ALA A 272 11.15 2.19 -7.11
CA ALA A 272 11.39 3.63 -7.03
C ALA A 272 12.45 3.97 -5.98
N LEU A 273 12.40 3.26 -4.82
CA LEU A 273 13.41 3.40 -3.77
C LEU A 273 14.81 2.97 -4.23
N VAL A 274 14.90 1.88 -5.00
CA VAL A 274 16.17 1.42 -5.60
C VAL A 274 16.78 2.50 -6.49
N ARG A 275 15.97 3.17 -7.32
CA ARG A 275 16.44 4.26 -8.21
C ARG A 275 16.96 5.49 -7.48
N GLN A 276 16.60 5.67 -6.20
CA GLN A 276 17.00 6.84 -5.41
C GLN A 276 18.31 6.63 -4.63
N VAL A 277 18.76 5.40 -4.48
CA VAL A 277 20.02 5.08 -3.79
C VAL A 277 21.18 4.84 -4.77
N GLY A 278 20.92 4.77 -6.06
CA GLY A 278 21.90 4.79 -7.14
C GLY A 278 22.06 6.20 -7.69
#